data_638055d06a57e5a9772166e798fbf391
#
_entry.id   638055d06a57e5a9772166e798fbf391
#
_cell.length_a   1.000
_cell.length_b   1.000
_cell.length_c   1.000
_cell.angle_alpha   90.00
_cell.angle_beta   90.00
_cell.angle_gamma   90.00
#
_symmetry.space_group_name_H-M   'P 1'
#
loop_
_entity.id
_entity.type
_entity.pdbx_description
1 polymer ?
#
loop_
_entity_poly.entity_id
_entity_poly.type
_entity_poly.pdbx_seq_one_letter_code
_entity_poly.pdbx_strand_id
1 'polypeptide(L)'
;IKDSKGYIWSGGYYNLKCIDPRKNTVRLYPGVNTVTAIEEKDINSMWVGTATGLFLLDRNSGEYQYILMPVESTYINTLYQANDGSLYIGTNGSGVLIYNPKNRSFEHYYADNSALVSNNIYTILPEMDGQIMMSTESGITSFSTEKRSFHNWSREQGMMSACFNATSGVLRKNKSFVFGSVDGAVEFPAGIKLPDYEYSKMIFSDFHISYQPIYPGDKDSPLEKDIDKTDVLKLKYGQNTFSFRVS
;
A
#
# COMPACT_ATOMS: atom_id res chain seq x y z
N ILE A 1 2.76 21.49 2.38
CA ILE A 1 1.71 21.24 3.37
C ILE A 1 1.51 22.47 4.26
N LYS A 2 0.37 22.52 4.98
CA LYS A 2 0.11 23.48 6.06
C LYS A 2 0.13 22.73 7.37
N ASP A 3 0.93 23.22 8.33
CA ASP A 3 1.06 22.61 9.65
C ASP A 3 -0.03 23.05 10.63
N SER A 4 -0.06 22.46 11.82
CA SER A 4 -1.03 22.75 12.89
C SER A 4 -0.96 24.19 13.41
N LYS A 5 0.18 24.87 13.28
CA LYS A 5 0.39 26.29 13.62
C LYS A 5 -0.02 27.25 12.50
N GLY A 6 -0.36 26.73 11.32
CA GLY A 6 -0.74 27.52 10.16
C GLY A 6 0.44 27.97 9.28
N TYR A 7 1.65 27.49 9.52
CA TYR A 7 2.79 27.69 8.62
C TYR A 7 2.65 26.83 7.38
N ILE A 8 3.16 27.33 6.25
CA ILE A 8 3.20 26.59 4.99
C ILE A 8 4.61 26.06 4.79
N TRP A 9 4.73 24.75 4.60
CA TRP A 9 5.97 24.06 4.32
C TRP A 9 6.04 23.69 2.85
N SER A 10 7.17 23.98 2.23
CA SER A 10 7.44 23.70 0.83
C SER A 10 8.84 23.11 0.68
N GLY A 11 8.91 21.98 0.02
CA GLY A 11 10.17 21.32 -0.35
C GLY A 11 10.47 21.46 -1.83
N GLY A 12 11.71 21.28 -2.19
CA GLY A 12 12.18 21.33 -3.56
C GLY A 12 13.61 20.79 -3.69
N TYR A 13 14.29 21.13 -4.78
CA TYR A 13 15.61 20.60 -5.11
C TYR A 13 16.70 20.93 -4.07
N TYR A 14 16.67 22.11 -3.47
CA TYR A 14 17.82 22.58 -2.67
C TYR A 14 17.54 22.83 -1.21
N ASN A 15 16.31 22.99 -0.79
CA ASN A 15 16.00 23.33 0.61
C ASN A 15 14.56 23.03 0.96
N LEU A 16 14.34 22.82 2.25
CA LEU A 16 13.04 22.90 2.88
C LEU A 16 12.77 24.35 3.32
N LYS A 17 11.56 24.85 3.08
CA LYS A 17 11.12 26.22 3.40
C LYS A 17 9.91 26.17 4.30
N CYS A 18 9.91 27.05 5.31
CA CYS A 18 8.76 27.32 6.16
C CYS A 18 8.32 28.79 5.97
N ILE A 19 7.10 29.00 5.59
CA ILE A 19 6.50 30.31 5.29
C ILE A 19 5.52 30.65 6.41
N ASP A 20 5.69 31.82 7.05
CA ASP A 20 4.67 32.39 7.93
C ASP A 20 3.77 33.32 7.09
N PRO A 21 2.53 32.90 6.74
CA PRO A 21 1.64 33.71 5.90
C PRO A 21 1.13 34.97 6.61
N ARG A 22 1.17 35.02 7.95
CA ARG A 22 0.71 36.18 8.73
C ARG A 22 1.75 37.29 8.78
N LYS A 23 3.05 36.89 8.81
CA LYS A 23 4.18 37.83 8.84
C LYS A 23 4.82 38.05 7.48
N ASN A 24 4.39 37.27 6.48
CA ASN A 24 5.02 37.24 5.15
C ASN A 24 6.55 36.99 5.20
N THR A 25 6.98 36.07 6.07
CA THR A 25 8.39 35.73 6.24
C THR A 25 8.65 34.30 5.84
N VAL A 26 9.85 34.04 5.33
CA VAL A 26 10.32 32.71 4.93
C VAL A 26 11.56 32.35 5.73
N ARG A 27 11.51 31.17 6.38
CA ARG A 27 12.68 30.55 6.99
C ARG A 27 13.15 29.39 6.12
N LEU A 28 14.45 29.36 5.82
CA LEU A 28 15.09 28.27 5.09
C LEU A 28 15.67 27.25 6.07
N TYR A 29 15.54 25.98 5.73
CA TYR A 29 16.15 24.84 6.43
C TYR A 29 17.07 24.12 5.45
N PRO A 30 18.36 24.54 5.37
CA PRO A 30 19.35 23.88 4.52
C PRO A 30 19.77 22.53 5.11
N GLY A 31 20.37 21.66 4.29
CA GLY A 31 20.92 20.38 4.76
C GLY A 31 20.22 19.13 4.15
N VAL A 32 19.10 19.33 3.44
CA VAL A 32 18.46 18.28 2.66
C VAL A 32 18.20 18.75 1.24
N ASN A 33 18.30 17.82 0.30
CA ASN A 33 18.05 18.07 -1.11
C ASN A 33 16.92 17.16 -1.61
N THR A 34 16.28 17.57 -2.70
CA THR A 34 15.23 16.80 -3.38
C THR A 34 14.17 16.34 -2.39
N VAL A 35 13.57 17.30 -1.68
CA VAL A 35 12.46 17.03 -0.75
C VAL A 35 11.23 16.67 -1.57
N THR A 36 10.72 15.48 -1.35
CA THR A 36 9.60 14.88 -2.09
C THR A 36 8.33 14.78 -1.25
N ALA A 37 8.48 14.62 0.07
CA ALA A 37 7.35 14.51 0.99
C ALA A 37 7.66 15.23 2.32
N ILE A 38 6.64 15.83 2.92
CA ILE A 38 6.74 16.52 4.20
C ILE A 38 5.50 16.16 5.02
N GLU A 39 5.71 15.79 6.29
CA GLU A 39 4.64 15.48 7.22
C GLU A 39 4.94 16.04 8.60
N GLU A 40 3.95 16.60 9.28
CA GLU A 40 4.12 17.11 10.64
C GLU A 40 4.18 15.94 11.63
N LYS A 41 5.30 15.78 12.34
CA LYS A 41 5.39 14.79 13.42
C LYS A 41 4.73 15.33 14.70
N ASP A 42 5.12 16.51 15.07
CA ASP A 42 4.62 17.23 16.24
C ASP A 42 4.91 18.73 16.11
N ILE A 43 4.53 19.51 17.12
CA ILE A 43 4.67 20.96 17.13
C ILE A 43 6.12 21.45 16.96
N ASN A 44 7.12 20.61 17.24
CA ASN A 44 8.54 20.92 17.20
C ASN A 44 9.29 20.20 16.08
N SER A 45 8.69 19.20 15.42
CA SER A 45 9.40 18.32 14.51
C SER A 45 8.62 18.06 13.23
N MET A 46 9.35 17.90 12.11
CA MET A 46 8.80 17.53 10.80
C MET A 46 9.50 16.27 10.29
N TRP A 47 8.71 15.37 9.73
CA TRP A 47 9.22 14.30 8.87
C TRP A 47 9.49 14.85 7.49
N VAL A 48 10.66 14.57 6.95
CA VAL A 48 11.09 15.03 5.63
C VAL A 48 11.54 13.85 4.81
N GLY A 49 10.74 13.50 3.82
CA GLY A 49 11.06 12.50 2.81
C GLY A 49 11.81 13.14 1.65
N THR A 50 12.84 12.45 1.18
CA THR A 50 13.69 12.90 0.09
C THR A 50 13.95 11.78 -0.92
N ALA A 51 14.62 12.09 -2.01
CA ALA A 51 15.12 11.07 -2.94
C ALA A 51 16.18 10.13 -2.32
N THR A 52 16.77 10.51 -1.18
CA THR A 52 17.88 9.76 -0.56
C THR A 52 17.55 9.24 0.85
N GLY A 53 16.31 9.38 1.31
CA GLY A 53 15.87 8.81 2.57
C GLY A 53 14.98 9.70 3.42
N LEU A 54 14.78 9.24 4.65
CA LEU A 54 13.94 9.86 5.66
C LEU A 54 14.77 10.68 6.65
N PHE A 55 14.32 11.89 6.90
CA PHE A 55 14.91 12.77 7.91
C PHE A 55 13.85 13.25 8.90
N LEU A 56 14.27 13.45 10.14
CA LEU A 56 13.52 14.15 11.15
C LEU A 56 14.17 15.53 11.36
N LEU A 57 13.42 16.59 11.08
CA LEU A 57 13.85 17.98 11.31
C LEU A 57 13.39 18.45 12.68
N ASP A 58 14.30 18.96 13.50
CA ASP A 58 13.97 19.83 14.64
C ASP A 58 13.73 21.26 14.12
N ARG A 59 12.51 21.77 14.32
CA ARG A 59 12.09 23.09 13.80
C ARG A 59 12.79 24.26 14.48
N ASN A 60 13.25 24.08 15.72
CA ASN A 60 13.88 25.14 16.52
C ASN A 60 15.37 25.28 16.16
N SER A 61 16.11 24.18 16.24
CA SER A 61 17.55 24.18 15.91
C SER A 61 17.77 24.23 14.39
N GLY A 62 16.91 23.60 13.60
CA GLY A 62 17.10 23.40 12.16
C GLY A 62 17.96 22.19 11.83
N GLU A 63 18.26 21.36 12.82
CA GLU A 63 19.06 20.15 12.65
C GLU A 63 18.22 19.00 12.10
N TYR A 64 18.84 18.17 11.25
CA TYR A 64 18.25 16.97 10.67
C TYR A 64 18.88 15.73 11.28
N GLN A 65 18.03 14.82 11.72
CA GLN A 65 18.41 13.44 12.07
C GLN A 65 18.03 12.52 10.91
N TYR A 66 19.02 11.82 10.34
CA TYR A 66 18.76 10.77 9.34
C TYR A 66 18.18 9.53 10.02
N ILE A 67 17.13 8.98 9.43
CA ILE A 67 16.49 7.71 9.87
C ILE A 67 16.86 6.63 8.87
N LEU A 68 17.72 5.69 9.30
CA LEU A 68 18.15 4.58 8.46
C LEU A 68 16.99 3.62 8.22
N MET A 69 16.57 3.51 6.97
CA MET A 69 15.53 2.58 6.53
C MET A 69 16.14 1.23 6.12
N PRO A 70 15.49 0.08 6.40
CA PRO A 70 16.01 -1.25 6.09
C PRO A 70 15.70 -1.68 4.64
N VAL A 71 15.92 -0.79 3.67
CA VAL A 71 15.60 -1.02 2.24
C VAL A 71 16.67 -0.44 1.33
N GLU A 72 16.81 -0.99 0.13
CA GLU A 72 17.79 -0.53 -0.86
C GLU A 72 17.38 0.79 -1.50
N SER A 73 16.12 0.87 -1.99
CA SER A 73 15.59 2.11 -2.55
C SER A 73 15.00 2.97 -1.46
N THR A 74 15.65 4.08 -1.19
CA THR A 74 15.26 5.03 -0.14
C THR A 74 14.49 6.24 -0.67
N TYR A 75 14.14 6.27 -1.95
CA TYR A 75 13.36 7.35 -2.54
C TYR A 75 11.93 7.35 -1.98
N ILE A 76 11.56 8.40 -1.25
CA ILE A 76 10.26 8.54 -0.61
C ILE A 76 9.34 9.36 -1.52
N ASN A 77 8.18 8.83 -1.85
CA ASN A 77 7.15 9.54 -2.61
C ASN A 77 6.14 10.26 -1.70
N THR A 78 5.81 9.65 -0.57
CA THR A 78 4.72 10.13 0.29
C THR A 78 4.94 9.71 1.74
N LEU A 79 4.44 10.52 2.66
CA LEU A 79 4.46 10.29 4.10
C LEU A 79 3.06 10.51 4.67
N TYR A 80 2.69 9.72 5.65
CA TYR A 80 1.49 9.93 6.46
C TYR A 80 1.75 9.50 7.90
N GLN A 81 1.54 10.40 8.85
CA GLN A 81 1.61 10.10 10.28
C GLN A 81 0.23 9.74 10.81
N ALA A 82 0.08 8.53 11.32
CA ALA A 82 -1.14 8.06 11.96
C ALA A 82 -1.28 8.59 13.39
N ASN A 83 -2.51 8.53 13.93
CA ASN A 83 -2.82 9.03 15.26
C ASN A 83 -2.10 8.27 16.40
N ASP A 84 -1.71 7.02 16.18
CA ASP A 84 -0.92 6.21 17.14
C ASP A 84 0.56 6.60 17.18
N GLY A 85 0.98 7.49 16.28
CA GLY A 85 2.34 7.99 16.09
C GLY A 85 3.16 7.20 15.08
N SER A 86 2.63 6.13 14.49
CA SER A 86 3.28 5.41 13.41
C SER A 86 3.38 6.25 12.15
N LEU A 87 4.51 6.19 11.46
CA LEU A 87 4.74 6.88 10.19
C LEU A 87 4.67 5.87 9.04
N TYR A 88 3.72 6.08 8.15
CA TYR A 88 3.60 5.33 6.90
C TYR A 88 4.44 6.01 5.82
N ILE A 89 5.30 5.26 5.17
CA ILE A 89 6.30 5.73 4.20
C ILE A 89 6.05 5.00 2.90
N GLY A 90 5.58 5.72 1.89
CA GLY A 90 5.45 5.21 0.53
C GLY A 90 6.70 5.51 -0.28
N THR A 91 7.28 4.47 -0.86
CA THR A 91 8.55 4.55 -1.58
C THR A 91 8.39 4.39 -3.09
N ASN A 92 9.44 4.73 -3.81
CA ASN A 92 9.62 4.39 -5.21
C ASN A 92 10.47 3.11 -5.29
N GLY A 93 9.81 1.96 -5.45
CA GLY A 93 10.46 0.66 -5.67
C GLY A 93 10.61 -0.25 -4.45
N SER A 94 10.39 0.24 -3.21
CA SER A 94 10.49 -0.58 -1.99
C SER A 94 9.15 -0.80 -1.27
N GLY A 95 8.01 -0.47 -1.88
CA GLY A 95 6.69 -0.64 -1.27
C GLY A 95 6.41 0.32 -0.13
N VAL A 96 5.78 -0.17 0.93
CA VAL A 96 5.36 0.58 2.12
C VAL A 96 6.18 0.15 3.33
N LEU A 97 6.74 1.15 4.04
CA LEU A 97 7.28 0.93 5.37
C LEU A 97 6.39 1.61 6.41
N ILE A 98 6.23 0.97 7.55
CA ILE A 98 5.56 1.54 8.72
C ILE A 98 6.60 1.67 9.82
N TYR A 99 6.99 2.90 10.12
CA TYR A 99 7.98 3.20 11.14
C TYR A 99 7.32 3.53 12.47
N ASN A 100 7.73 2.83 13.52
CA ASN A 100 7.33 3.16 14.89
C ASN A 100 8.46 3.95 15.57
N PRO A 101 8.28 5.26 15.81
CA PRO A 101 9.36 6.08 16.37
C PRO A 101 9.64 5.80 17.86
N LYS A 102 8.72 5.13 18.60
CA LYS A 102 8.90 4.83 20.03
C LYS A 102 9.96 3.75 20.25
N ASN A 103 9.97 2.72 19.42
CA ASN A 103 10.93 1.60 19.51
C ASN A 103 11.91 1.55 18.33
N ARG A 104 11.78 2.49 17.38
CA ARG A 104 12.60 2.60 16.17
C ARG A 104 12.54 1.37 15.27
N SER A 105 11.42 0.65 15.26
CA SER A 105 11.21 -0.51 14.40
C SER A 105 10.52 -0.15 13.11
N PHE A 106 10.73 -0.99 12.09
CA PHE A 106 10.03 -0.93 10.81
C PHE A 106 9.27 -2.22 10.56
N GLU A 107 8.07 -2.08 10.04
CA GLU A 107 7.39 -3.14 9.29
C GLU A 107 7.53 -2.80 7.81
N HIS A 108 7.80 -3.79 6.97
CA HIS A 108 8.06 -3.58 5.56
C HIS A 108 7.18 -4.49 4.71
N TYR A 109 6.36 -3.88 3.86
CA TYR A 109 5.44 -4.56 2.95
C TYR A 109 5.78 -4.21 1.50
N TYR A 110 5.93 -5.24 0.68
CA TYR A 110 6.21 -5.14 -0.75
C TYR A 110 5.52 -6.29 -1.50
N ALA A 111 5.49 -6.25 -2.82
CA ALA A 111 4.69 -7.17 -3.64
C ALA A 111 4.97 -8.66 -3.36
N ASP A 112 6.25 -9.03 -3.09
CA ASP A 112 6.61 -10.43 -2.90
C ASP A 112 6.27 -10.97 -1.49
N ASN A 113 6.03 -10.11 -0.49
CA ASN A 113 5.71 -10.54 0.88
C ASN A 113 4.30 -10.16 1.34
N SER A 114 3.54 -9.51 0.49
CA SER A 114 2.19 -9.05 0.81
C SER A 114 1.29 -9.03 -0.43
N ALA A 115 0.01 -8.71 -0.24
CA ALA A 115 -0.90 -8.53 -1.36
C ALA A 115 -0.80 -7.14 -2.02
N LEU A 116 0.28 -6.39 -1.82
CA LEU A 116 0.50 -5.10 -2.45
C LEU A 116 0.70 -5.27 -3.96
N VAL A 117 -0.04 -4.48 -4.79
CA VAL A 117 0.00 -4.64 -6.26
C VAL A 117 1.23 -4.06 -6.93
N SER A 118 1.95 -3.14 -6.26
CA SER A 118 3.16 -2.50 -6.77
C SER A 118 4.03 -1.99 -5.64
N ASN A 119 5.33 -2.02 -5.85
CA ASN A 119 6.32 -1.44 -4.94
C ASN A 119 6.47 0.09 -5.10
N ASN A 120 5.80 0.69 -6.10
CA ASN A 120 5.76 2.13 -6.31
C ASN A 120 4.50 2.73 -5.68
N ILE A 121 4.65 3.31 -4.49
CA ILE A 121 3.55 3.94 -3.75
C ILE A 121 3.59 5.44 -4.04
N TYR A 122 2.53 5.96 -4.64
CA TYR A 122 2.49 7.35 -5.08
C TYR A 122 1.84 8.30 -4.07
N THR A 123 0.78 7.85 -3.40
CA THR A 123 0.07 8.66 -2.40
C THR A 123 -0.45 7.75 -1.29
N ILE A 124 -0.31 8.18 -0.05
CA ILE A 124 -0.96 7.59 1.11
C ILE A 124 -1.92 8.63 1.66
N LEU A 125 -3.20 8.29 1.81
CA LEU A 125 -4.20 9.17 2.38
C LEU A 125 -4.51 8.78 3.83
N PRO A 126 -4.92 9.77 4.66
CA PRO A 126 -5.17 9.56 6.08
C PRO A 126 -6.10 8.40 6.36
N GLU A 127 -5.85 7.73 7.48
CA GLU A 127 -6.69 6.63 7.97
C GLU A 127 -8.13 7.08 8.18
N MET A 128 -9.05 6.23 7.73
CA MET A 128 -10.47 6.36 7.99
C MET A 128 -11.09 4.97 8.22
N ASP A 129 -11.83 4.83 9.30
CA ASP A 129 -12.53 3.60 9.68
C ASP A 129 -11.61 2.35 9.67
N GLY A 130 -10.37 2.52 10.17
CA GLY A 130 -9.36 1.47 10.24
C GLY A 130 -8.69 1.13 8.90
N GLN A 131 -8.84 2.00 7.87
CA GLN A 131 -8.26 1.78 6.56
C GLN A 131 -7.43 2.96 6.08
N ILE A 132 -6.30 2.66 5.48
CA ILE A 132 -5.41 3.61 4.81
C ILE A 132 -5.46 3.32 3.32
N MET A 133 -5.86 4.33 2.53
CA MET A 133 -5.95 4.21 1.09
C MET A 133 -4.66 4.68 0.43
N MET A 134 -4.18 3.93 -0.54
CA MET A 134 -2.91 4.20 -1.24
C MET A 134 -3.09 4.08 -2.74
N SER A 135 -2.56 5.03 -3.49
CA SER A 135 -2.39 4.88 -4.93
C SER A 135 -1.01 4.36 -5.26
N THR A 136 -0.95 3.51 -6.28
CA THR A 136 0.27 2.89 -6.76
C THR A 136 0.41 3.06 -8.27
N GLU A 137 1.52 2.62 -8.82
CA GLU A 137 1.69 2.54 -10.28
C GLU A 137 0.64 1.64 -10.96
N SER A 138 0.17 0.60 -10.25
CA SER A 138 -0.68 -0.47 -10.82
C SER A 138 -2.07 -0.55 -10.19
N GLY A 139 -2.55 0.51 -9.57
CA GLY A 139 -3.90 0.56 -9.00
C GLY A 139 -3.99 1.23 -7.64
N ILE A 140 -5.17 1.08 -7.03
CA ILE A 140 -5.42 1.51 -5.65
C ILE A 140 -5.38 0.28 -4.75
N THR A 141 -4.74 0.44 -3.61
CA THR A 141 -4.76 -0.54 -2.53
C THR A 141 -5.22 0.11 -1.23
N SER A 142 -5.92 -0.62 -0.40
CA SER A 142 -6.24 -0.24 0.97
C SER A 142 -5.53 -1.16 1.95
N PHE A 143 -5.07 -0.60 3.05
CA PHE A 143 -4.43 -1.32 4.14
C PHE A 143 -5.33 -1.29 5.37
N SER A 144 -5.71 -2.45 5.89
CA SER A 144 -6.41 -2.57 7.16
C SER A 144 -5.41 -2.45 8.31
N THR A 145 -5.57 -1.42 9.15
CA THR A 145 -4.68 -1.19 10.31
C THR A 145 -4.89 -2.25 11.39
N GLU A 146 -6.09 -2.83 11.49
CA GLU A 146 -6.43 -3.90 12.42
C GLU A 146 -5.94 -5.28 11.94
N LYS A 147 -6.30 -5.66 10.70
CA LYS A 147 -5.96 -6.98 10.13
C LYS A 147 -4.53 -7.06 9.61
N ARG A 148 -3.82 -5.93 9.48
CA ARG A 148 -2.48 -5.81 8.89
C ARG A 148 -2.38 -6.43 7.50
N SER A 149 -3.40 -6.21 6.68
CA SER A 149 -3.56 -6.82 5.36
C SER A 149 -3.94 -5.79 4.31
N PHE A 150 -3.56 -6.08 3.07
CA PHE A 150 -3.88 -5.25 1.91
C PHE A 150 -5.08 -5.82 1.16
N HIS A 151 -5.87 -4.91 0.59
CA HIS A 151 -6.91 -5.19 -0.38
C HIS A 151 -6.71 -4.32 -1.62
N ASN A 152 -6.73 -4.95 -2.79
CA ASN A 152 -6.56 -4.26 -4.07
C ASN A 152 -7.91 -4.05 -4.74
N TRP A 153 -8.15 -2.82 -5.16
CA TRP A 153 -9.36 -2.46 -5.86
C TRP A 153 -9.22 -2.77 -7.36
N SER A 154 -10.10 -3.61 -7.88
CA SER A 154 -10.07 -4.11 -9.26
C SER A 154 -11.11 -3.42 -10.16
N ARG A 155 -11.02 -3.70 -11.47
CA ARG A 155 -12.03 -3.27 -12.44
C ARG A 155 -13.42 -3.86 -12.16
N GLU A 156 -13.50 -5.07 -11.64
CA GLU A 156 -14.76 -5.72 -11.25
C GLU A 156 -15.47 -4.97 -10.13
N GLN A 157 -14.73 -4.23 -9.33
CA GLN A 157 -15.22 -3.35 -8.26
C GLN A 157 -15.46 -1.91 -8.74
N GLY A 158 -15.48 -1.69 -10.06
CA GLY A 158 -15.77 -0.39 -10.67
C GLY A 158 -14.54 0.51 -10.88
N MET A 159 -13.32 0.00 -10.70
CA MET A 159 -12.12 0.79 -10.95
C MET A 159 -11.89 0.97 -12.45
N MET A 160 -11.98 2.22 -12.94
CA MET A 160 -11.85 2.53 -14.37
C MET A 160 -10.39 2.71 -14.80
N SER A 161 -9.50 3.17 -13.91
CA SER A 161 -8.08 3.40 -14.20
C SER A 161 -7.19 2.46 -13.40
N ALA A 162 -6.10 2.02 -14.02
CA ALA A 162 -5.05 1.23 -13.37
C ALA A 162 -3.78 2.04 -13.06
N CYS A 163 -3.58 3.20 -13.72
CA CYS A 163 -2.37 4.01 -13.57
C CYS A 163 -2.70 5.32 -12.86
N PHE A 164 -2.05 5.55 -11.72
CA PHE A 164 -2.25 6.76 -10.92
C PHE A 164 -1.04 7.69 -11.02
N ASN A 165 -1.27 8.98 -10.76
CA ASN A 165 -0.22 9.99 -10.79
C ASN A 165 0.41 10.15 -9.42
N ALA A 166 1.72 10.39 -9.37
CA ALA A 166 2.43 10.65 -8.13
C ALA A 166 1.86 11.88 -7.41
N THR A 167 1.77 11.81 -6.09
CA THR A 167 1.28 12.88 -5.20
C THR A 167 -0.12 13.43 -5.53
N SER A 168 -0.91 12.69 -6.29
CA SER A 168 -2.23 13.09 -6.76
C SER A 168 -3.33 12.40 -5.97
N GLY A 169 -3.48 12.77 -4.70
CA GLY A 169 -4.56 12.25 -3.87
C GLY A 169 -4.94 13.24 -2.78
N VAL A 170 -6.22 13.24 -2.41
CA VAL A 170 -6.76 14.07 -1.34
C VAL A 170 -7.91 13.40 -0.62
N LEU A 171 -7.93 13.53 0.71
CA LEU A 171 -9.09 13.26 1.54
C LEU A 171 -9.94 14.54 1.60
N ARG A 172 -11.17 14.48 1.08
CA ARG A 172 -12.09 15.61 1.05
C ARG A 172 -12.81 15.81 2.40
N LYS A 173 -13.36 17.01 2.61
CA LYS A 173 -14.12 17.35 3.83
C LYS A 173 -15.34 16.44 4.05
N ASN A 174 -15.96 15.95 2.98
CA ASN A 174 -17.06 14.97 3.03
C ASN A 174 -16.58 13.55 3.30
N LYS A 175 -15.28 13.37 3.62
CA LYS A 175 -14.63 12.10 3.89
C LYS A 175 -14.54 11.12 2.70
N SER A 176 -14.69 11.61 1.46
CA SER A 176 -14.34 10.81 0.29
C SER A 176 -12.86 10.91 -0.02
N PHE A 177 -12.28 9.82 -0.52
CA PHE A 177 -10.92 9.78 -1.05
C PHE A 177 -10.98 10.05 -2.55
N VAL A 178 -10.10 10.91 -3.04
CA VAL A 178 -9.98 11.18 -4.49
C VAL A 178 -8.53 10.99 -4.89
N PHE A 179 -8.29 10.23 -5.96
CA PHE A 179 -6.98 9.99 -6.54
C PHE A 179 -6.98 10.40 -8.01
N GLY A 180 -5.95 11.13 -8.41
CA GLY A 180 -5.72 11.48 -9.81
C GLY A 180 -5.05 10.33 -10.57
N SER A 181 -5.58 10.02 -11.74
CA SER A 181 -5.06 9.01 -12.64
C SER A 181 -4.76 9.60 -14.02
N VAL A 182 -4.17 8.81 -14.91
CA VAL A 182 -3.93 9.22 -16.31
C VAL A 182 -5.22 9.44 -17.10
N ASP A 183 -6.32 8.80 -16.68
CA ASP A 183 -7.63 8.84 -17.33
C ASP A 183 -8.62 9.82 -16.65
N GLY A 184 -8.19 10.51 -15.58
CA GLY A 184 -9.03 11.43 -14.82
C GLY A 184 -8.88 11.26 -13.32
N ALA A 185 -10.00 11.32 -12.57
CA ALA A 185 -10.00 11.16 -11.12
C ALA A 185 -10.93 10.03 -10.69
N VAL A 186 -10.46 9.24 -9.73
CA VAL A 186 -11.24 8.17 -9.10
C VAL A 186 -11.62 8.62 -7.69
N GLU A 187 -12.92 8.60 -7.39
CA GLU A 187 -13.45 8.94 -6.08
C GLU A 187 -14.01 7.71 -5.36
N PHE A 188 -13.55 7.49 -4.14
CA PHE A 188 -14.09 6.50 -3.21
C PHE A 188 -14.97 7.22 -2.19
N PRO A 189 -16.25 6.85 -2.05
CA PRO A 189 -17.15 7.52 -1.11
C PRO A 189 -16.72 7.28 0.34
N ALA A 190 -17.18 8.16 1.23
CA ALA A 190 -17.01 7.98 2.67
C ALA A 190 -17.63 6.66 3.13
N GLY A 191 -16.95 5.97 4.05
CA GLY A 191 -17.43 4.71 4.62
C GLY A 191 -17.41 3.52 3.66
N ILE A 192 -16.60 3.60 2.59
CA ILE A 192 -16.39 2.44 1.72
C ILE A 192 -15.82 1.29 2.55
N LYS A 193 -16.53 0.17 2.55
CA LYS A 193 -16.08 -1.04 3.25
C LYS A 193 -15.30 -1.92 2.30
N LEU A 194 -14.25 -2.54 2.81
CA LEU A 194 -13.62 -3.65 2.11
C LEU A 194 -14.69 -4.73 1.87
N PRO A 195 -14.75 -5.31 0.68
CA PRO A 195 -15.57 -6.49 0.47
C PRO A 195 -15.14 -7.56 1.47
N ASP A 196 -16.08 -8.12 2.21
CA ASP A 196 -15.83 -9.35 2.97
C ASP A 196 -15.70 -10.47 1.92
N TYR A 197 -14.48 -10.69 1.47
CA TYR A 197 -14.21 -11.93 0.77
C TYR A 197 -14.15 -13.04 1.84
N GLU A 198 -15.26 -13.76 2.02
CA GLU A 198 -15.11 -15.15 2.39
C GLU A 198 -14.26 -15.76 1.27
N TYR A 199 -13.04 -16.17 1.61
CA TYR A 199 -12.20 -16.91 0.68
C TYR A 199 -13.04 -18.09 0.19
N SER A 200 -13.48 -18.01 -1.06
CA SER A 200 -14.15 -19.13 -1.70
C SER A 200 -13.19 -20.30 -1.56
N LYS A 201 -13.65 -21.35 -0.88
CA LYS A 201 -12.83 -22.53 -0.67
C LYS A 201 -12.48 -23.04 -2.05
N MET A 202 -11.20 -23.02 -2.40
CA MET A 202 -10.74 -23.58 -3.66
C MET A 202 -11.14 -25.05 -3.69
N ILE A 203 -11.96 -25.47 -4.63
CA ILE A 203 -12.39 -26.85 -4.76
C ILE A 203 -11.84 -27.44 -6.06
N PHE A 204 -11.48 -28.70 -6.03
CA PHE A 204 -11.21 -29.45 -7.26
C PHE A 204 -12.54 -29.79 -7.92
N SER A 205 -12.79 -29.27 -9.12
CA SER A 205 -14.06 -29.48 -9.83
C SER A 205 -13.99 -30.65 -10.80
N ASP A 206 -12.84 -30.93 -11.39
CA ASP A 206 -12.64 -32.01 -12.35
C ASP A 206 -11.33 -32.72 -12.14
N PHE A 207 -11.32 -34.01 -12.45
CA PHE A 207 -10.12 -34.85 -12.48
C PHE A 207 -10.01 -35.59 -13.81
N HIS A 208 -8.84 -35.55 -14.42
CA HIS A 208 -8.60 -36.21 -15.71
C HIS A 208 -7.39 -37.14 -15.61
N ILE A 209 -7.46 -38.28 -16.27
CA ILE A 209 -6.33 -39.17 -16.55
C ILE A 209 -6.15 -39.26 -18.06
N SER A 210 -4.93 -39.04 -18.54
CA SER A 210 -4.64 -39.05 -20.00
C SER A 210 -5.60 -38.19 -20.81
N TYR A 211 -5.90 -36.97 -20.28
CA TYR A 211 -6.82 -35.99 -20.88
C TYR A 211 -8.31 -36.40 -20.94
N GLN A 212 -8.68 -37.52 -20.33
CA GLN A 212 -10.08 -37.96 -20.25
C GLN A 212 -10.63 -37.67 -18.84
N PRO A 213 -11.84 -37.10 -18.75
CA PRO A 213 -12.47 -36.91 -17.44
C PRO A 213 -12.75 -38.24 -16.78
N ILE A 214 -12.54 -38.34 -15.48
CA ILE A 214 -12.73 -39.55 -14.68
C ILE A 214 -13.69 -39.25 -13.56
N TYR A 215 -14.70 -40.10 -13.43
CA TYR A 215 -15.74 -40.01 -12.41
C TYR A 215 -15.73 -41.23 -11.48
N PRO A 216 -16.30 -41.11 -10.27
CA PRO A 216 -16.51 -42.24 -9.38
C PRO A 216 -17.36 -43.33 -10.09
N GLY A 217 -16.90 -44.59 -10.04
CA GLY A 217 -17.56 -45.71 -10.67
C GLY A 217 -17.16 -46.01 -12.11
N ASP A 218 -16.35 -45.17 -12.75
CA ASP A 218 -15.77 -45.48 -14.06
C ASP A 218 -14.83 -46.69 -13.96
N LYS A 219 -14.72 -47.44 -15.06
CA LYS A 219 -13.79 -48.57 -15.13
C LYS A 219 -12.37 -48.08 -14.88
N ASP A 220 -11.67 -48.67 -13.92
CA ASP A 220 -10.33 -48.29 -13.48
C ASP A 220 -10.21 -46.90 -12.84
N SER A 221 -11.33 -46.30 -12.45
CA SER A 221 -11.30 -45.03 -11.71
C SER A 221 -10.56 -45.17 -10.36
N PRO A 222 -9.69 -44.25 -10.02
CA PRO A 222 -9.11 -44.18 -8.69
C PRO A 222 -10.01 -43.43 -7.68
N LEU A 223 -11.15 -42.89 -8.16
CA LEU A 223 -12.09 -42.15 -7.35
C LEU A 223 -13.14 -43.05 -6.74
N GLU A 224 -13.28 -43.08 -5.43
CA GLU A 224 -14.39 -43.71 -4.71
C GLU A 224 -15.56 -42.72 -4.51
N LYS A 225 -15.29 -41.43 -4.48
CA LYS A 225 -16.21 -40.31 -4.35
C LYS A 225 -15.75 -39.16 -5.23
N ASP A 226 -16.58 -38.13 -5.41
CA ASP A 226 -16.21 -36.93 -6.18
C ASP A 226 -14.87 -36.35 -5.72
N ILE A 227 -14.12 -35.76 -6.66
CA ILE A 227 -12.75 -35.28 -6.39
C ILE A 227 -12.70 -34.21 -5.30
N ASP A 228 -13.73 -33.36 -5.18
CA ASP A 228 -13.87 -32.33 -4.13
C ASP A 228 -14.02 -32.92 -2.71
N LYS A 229 -14.41 -34.19 -2.61
CA LYS A 229 -14.61 -34.94 -1.37
C LYS A 229 -13.51 -35.98 -1.12
N THR A 230 -12.49 -36.02 -1.97
CA THR A 230 -11.42 -37.00 -1.91
C THR A 230 -10.17 -36.43 -1.24
N ASP A 231 -9.85 -36.95 -0.05
CA ASP A 231 -8.67 -36.48 0.71
C ASP A 231 -7.36 -37.10 0.22
N VAL A 232 -7.43 -38.33 -0.31
CA VAL A 232 -6.27 -39.07 -0.77
C VAL A 232 -6.60 -39.80 -2.08
N LEU A 233 -5.86 -39.47 -3.13
CA LEU A 233 -5.98 -40.12 -4.44
C LEU A 233 -4.82 -41.11 -4.65
N LYS A 234 -5.14 -42.37 -4.91
CA LYS A 234 -4.17 -43.41 -5.20
C LYS A 234 -4.18 -43.79 -6.67
N LEU A 235 -3.12 -43.45 -7.38
CA LEU A 235 -2.98 -43.72 -8.81
C LEU A 235 -2.18 -45.03 -9.06
N LYS A 236 -2.60 -45.78 -10.07
CA LYS A 236 -1.86 -46.94 -10.59
C LYS A 236 -0.64 -46.45 -11.40
N TYR A 237 0.37 -47.29 -11.56
CA TYR A 237 1.59 -46.95 -12.32
C TYR A 237 1.31 -46.41 -13.74
N GLY A 238 0.33 -46.93 -14.43
CA GLY A 238 -0.07 -46.46 -15.77
C GLY A 238 -0.89 -45.17 -15.80
N GLN A 239 -1.28 -44.61 -14.65
CA GLN A 239 -2.06 -43.38 -14.51
C GLN A 239 -1.18 -42.17 -14.18
N ASN A 240 -0.07 -42.03 -14.86
CA ASN A 240 0.99 -41.06 -14.58
C ASN A 240 0.77 -39.69 -15.24
N THR A 241 -0.18 -39.58 -16.15
CA THR A 241 -0.58 -38.30 -16.77
C THR A 241 -1.96 -37.92 -16.27
N PHE A 242 -2.02 -36.96 -15.37
CA PHE A 242 -3.27 -36.50 -14.78
C PHE A 242 -3.31 -34.96 -14.66
N SER A 243 -4.51 -34.42 -14.57
CA SER A 243 -4.75 -33.01 -14.34
C SER A 243 -5.99 -32.77 -13.48
N PHE A 244 -5.98 -31.65 -12.78
CA PHE A 244 -7.12 -31.16 -12.01
C PHE A 244 -7.60 -29.83 -12.59
N ARG A 245 -8.91 -29.60 -12.54
CA ARG A 245 -9.47 -28.26 -12.65
C ARG A 245 -9.81 -27.76 -11.25
N VAL A 246 -9.54 -26.49 -11.02
CA VAL A 246 -9.81 -25.79 -9.77
C VAL A 246 -10.84 -24.70 -10.04
N SER A 247 -11.86 -24.59 -9.19
CA SER A 247 -12.91 -23.57 -9.25
C SER A 247 -13.00 -22.80 -7.94
#